data_747b2d4bf513e264a49f19431f188476
#
_entry.id   747b2d4bf513e264a49f19431f188476
#
_cell.length_a   1.000
_cell.length_b   1.000
_cell.length_c   1.000
_cell.angle_alpha   90.00
_cell.angle_beta   90.00
_cell.angle_gamma   90.00
#
_symmetry.space_group_name_H-M   'P 1'
#
loop_
_entity.id
_entity.type
_entity.pdbx_description
1 polymer ?
#
loop_
_entity_poly.entity_id
_entity_poly.type
_entity_poly.pdbx_seq_one_letter_code
_entity_poly.pdbx_strand_id
1 'polypeptide(L)'
;KTVDPHPKLEGTIFTAAEEIKKAGGQALPVQCDIRFEESIQNAVDQAIKEFGGIDICVNNASAISLTPTLQTDMKRYDLMHNINGRGTFLTSKLCIPHLLKSENPHILNLSPPLDMDPLWFQGSLAYTMAKFNMSMCVLGMAAEYSGKIGVNALWPRTAIRTAAVANVLGGQEMY
;
A
#
# COMPACT_ATOMS: atom_id res chain seq x y z
N LYS A 1 -0.46 10.56 1.15
CA LYS A 1 -0.53 12.02 1.39
C LYS A 1 0.75 12.48 2.08
N THR A 2 1.08 13.76 1.94
CA THR A 2 2.27 14.39 2.53
C THR A 2 1.90 15.17 3.80
N VAL A 3 2.89 15.63 4.53
CA VAL A 3 2.73 16.58 5.66
C VAL A 3 2.39 17.96 5.11
N ASP A 4 3.13 18.39 4.08
CA ASP A 4 2.91 19.68 3.42
C ASP A 4 1.97 19.56 2.22
N PRO A 5 1.18 20.59 1.90
CA PRO A 5 0.35 20.63 0.71
C PRO A 5 1.19 20.45 -0.56
N HIS A 6 0.71 19.64 -1.49
CA HIS A 6 1.37 19.41 -2.76
C HIS A 6 0.54 20.05 -3.89
N PRO A 7 1.15 20.77 -4.87
CA PRO A 7 0.40 21.52 -5.89
C PRO A 7 -0.56 20.68 -6.75
N LYS A 8 -0.26 19.38 -6.90
CA LYS A 8 -1.04 18.44 -7.72
C LYS A 8 -1.85 17.41 -6.92
N LEU A 9 -1.77 17.43 -5.60
CA LEU A 9 -2.42 16.46 -4.72
C LEU A 9 -3.16 17.20 -3.63
N GLU A 10 -4.47 17.16 -3.64
CA GLU A 10 -5.28 17.79 -2.60
C GLU A 10 -5.08 17.14 -1.24
N GLY A 11 -5.02 17.98 -0.22
CA GLY A 11 -4.97 17.60 1.19
C GLY A 11 -3.64 16.98 1.63
N THR A 12 -3.53 16.86 2.93
CA THR A 12 -2.39 16.31 3.66
C THR A 12 -2.85 15.13 4.53
N ILE A 13 -1.93 14.50 5.28
CA ILE A 13 -2.30 13.52 6.31
C ILE A 13 -3.17 14.16 7.39
N PHE A 14 -2.98 15.45 7.69
CA PHE A 14 -3.75 16.18 8.70
C PHE A 14 -5.18 16.46 8.22
N THR A 15 -5.37 16.95 6.99
CA THR A 15 -6.73 17.17 6.45
C THR A 15 -7.50 15.86 6.35
N ALA A 16 -6.85 14.75 6.00
CA ALA A 16 -7.48 13.42 6.00
C ALA A 16 -7.91 12.99 7.40
N ALA A 17 -7.08 13.25 8.42
CA ALA A 17 -7.44 12.95 9.81
C ALA A 17 -8.64 13.80 10.28
N GLU A 18 -8.71 15.08 9.91
CA GLU A 18 -9.85 15.94 10.24
C GLU A 18 -11.14 15.50 9.56
N GLU A 19 -11.08 15.03 8.30
CA GLU A 19 -12.24 14.45 7.60
C GLU A 19 -12.78 13.23 8.33
N ILE A 20 -11.89 12.32 8.79
CA ILE A 20 -12.28 11.12 9.56
C ILE A 20 -12.93 11.52 10.89
N LYS A 21 -12.34 12.47 11.61
CA LYS A 21 -12.91 12.97 12.89
C LYS A 21 -14.27 13.63 12.70
N LYS A 22 -14.44 14.44 11.63
CA LYS A 22 -15.73 15.04 11.28
C LYS A 22 -16.80 14.00 10.95
N ALA A 23 -16.40 12.85 10.42
CA ALA A 23 -17.29 11.72 10.17
C ALA A 23 -17.59 10.88 11.43
N GLY A 24 -17.08 11.28 12.60
CA GLY A 24 -17.31 10.58 13.88
C GLY A 24 -16.28 9.49 14.21
N GLY A 25 -15.25 9.33 13.39
CA GLY A 25 -14.16 8.40 13.64
C GLY A 25 -13.02 9.01 14.46
N GLN A 26 -12.05 8.17 14.83
CA GLN A 26 -10.78 8.59 15.42
C GLN A 26 -9.67 8.50 14.39
N ALA A 27 -8.71 9.41 14.41
CA ALA A 27 -7.59 9.38 13.48
C ALA A 27 -6.33 9.99 14.10
N LEU A 28 -5.20 9.32 13.88
CA LEU A 28 -3.87 9.76 14.24
C LEU A 28 -3.04 9.89 12.95
N PRO A 29 -2.73 11.13 12.50
CA PRO A 29 -1.89 11.32 11.32
C PRO A 29 -0.41 11.12 11.70
N VAL A 30 0.23 10.10 11.12
CA VAL A 30 1.66 9.82 11.32
C VAL A 30 2.38 9.86 9.99
N GLN A 31 3.45 10.66 9.90
CA GLN A 31 4.33 10.62 8.73
C GLN A 31 5.13 9.32 8.75
N CYS A 32 4.98 8.51 7.69
CA CYS A 32 5.64 7.23 7.59
C CYS A 32 6.16 7.01 6.17
N ASP A 33 7.44 6.69 6.04
CA ASP A 33 8.05 6.18 4.81
C ASP A 33 8.29 4.68 4.96
N ILE A 34 7.48 3.88 4.27
CA ILE A 34 7.49 2.41 4.40
C ILE A 34 8.76 1.74 3.83
N ARG A 35 9.69 2.50 3.28
CA ARG A 35 11.00 2.00 2.86
C ARG A 35 11.95 1.77 4.05
N PHE A 36 11.68 2.42 5.20
CA PHE A 36 12.53 2.41 6.39
C PHE A 36 11.82 1.74 7.57
N GLU A 37 12.48 0.78 8.16
CA GLU A 37 11.92 -0.03 9.26
C GLU A 37 11.60 0.82 10.48
N GLU A 38 12.50 1.71 10.87
CA GLU A 38 12.31 2.64 11.99
C GLU A 38 11.10 3.58 11.79
N SER A 39 10.81 3.98 10.56
CA SER A 39 9.65 4.82 10.24
C SER A 39 8.34 4.06 10.42
N ILE A 40 8.29 2.80 10.00
CA ILE A 40 7.12 1.94 10.20
C ILE A 40 6.97 1.59 11.68
N GLN A 41 8.05 1.21 12.36
CA GLN A 41 8.01 0.89 13.79
C GLN A 41 7.46 2.07 14.60
N ASN A 42 7.96 3.29 14.35
CA ASN A 42 7.42 4.49 14.98
C ASN A 42 5.91 4.69 14.74
N ALA A 43 5.43 4.42 13.52
CA ALA A 43 4.00 4.53 13.21
C ALA A 43 3.17 3.45 13.95
N VAL A 44 3.68 2.22 14.03
CA VAL A 44 3.05 1.12 14.79
C VAL A 44 3.01 1.46 16.27
N ASP A 45 4.11 1.92 16.87
CA ASP A 45 4.19 2.26 18.29
C ASP A 45 3.21 3.38 18.66
N GLN A 46 3.10 4.41 17.81
CA GLN A 46 2.14 5.49 18.00
C GLN A 46 0.69 5.00 17.89
N ALA A 47 0.38 4.12 16.93
CA ALA A 47 -0.95 3.55 16.79
C ALA A 47 -1.33 2.71 18.02
N ILE A 48 -0.42 1.87 18.51
CA ILE A 48 -0.63 1.06 19.72
C ILE A 48 -0.84 1.95 20.95
N LYS A 49 -0.05 3.01 21.10
CA LYS A 49 -0.17 3.96 22.21
C LYS A 49 -1.51 4.68 22.20
N GLU A 50 -1.99 5.10 21.03
CA GLU A 50 -3.23 5.90 20.88
C GLU A 50 -4.48 5.03 20.93
N PHE A 51 -4.48 3.88 20.26
CA PHE A 51 -5.69 3.05 20.05
C PHE A 51 -5.67 1.73 20.82
N GLY A 52 -4.56 1.36 21.46
CA GLY A 52 -4.42 0.15 22.27
C GLY A 52 -4.10 -1.13 21.48
N GLY A 53 -4.28 -1.15 20.16
CA GLY A 53 -4.06 -2.33 19.32
C GLY A 53 -4.12 -2.03 17.83
N ILE A 54 -3.95 -3.08 17.02
CA ILE A 54 -4.14 -3.06 15.57
C ILE A 54 -4.98 -4.27 15.20
N ASP A 55 -6.12 -4.02 14.55
CA ASP A 55 -7.01 -5.06 14.05
C ASP A 55 -6.85 -5.27 12.55
N ILE A 56 -6.56 -4.20 11.80
CA ILE A 56 -6.47 -4.24 10.34
C ILE A 56 -5.23 -3.48 9.88
N CYS A 57 -4.40 -4.13 9.07
CA CYS A 57 -3.29 -3.51 8.35
C CYS A 57 -3.64 -3.38 6.87
N VAL A 58 -3.69 -2.15 6.33
CA VAL A 58 -3.99 -1.90 4.92
C VAL A 58 -2.74 -1.42 4.19
N ASN A 59 -2.19 -2.25 3.33
CA ASN A 59 -1.07 -1.92 2.45
C ASN A 59 -1.57 -1.29 1.15
N ASN A 60 -1.79 0.03 1.20
CA ASN A 60 -2.25 0.84 0.07
C ASN A 60 -1.13 1.66 -0.56
N ALA A 61 -0.05 1.94 0.14
CA ALA A 61 1.06 2.73 -0.38
C ALA A 61 1.68 2.05 -1.61
N SER A 62 1.85 2.81 -2.69
CA SER A 62 2.36 2.29 -3.97
C SER A 62 3.12 3.36 -4.73
N ALA A 63 4.13 2.93 -5.49
CA ALA A 63 4.77 3.72 -6.52
C ALA A 63 4.52 3.09 -7.89
N ILE A 64 4.40 3.93 -8.93
CA ILE A 64 4.09 3.52 -10.29
C ILE A 64 5.03 4.18 -11.29
N SER A 65 5.50 3.39 -12.27
CA SER A 65 6.13 3.85 -13.50
C SER A 65 5.86 2.81 -14.59
N LEU A 66 5.09 3.19 -15.61
CA LEU A 66 4.70 2.30 -16.70
C LEU A 66 5.65 2.53 -17.88
N THR A 67 6.77 1.85 -17.86
CA THR A 67 7.81 1.97 -18.89
C THR A 67 8.28 0.59 -19.36
N PRO A 68 8.54 0.43 -20.67
CA PRO A 68 9.19 -0.76 -21.20
C PRO A 68 10.59 -0.95 -20.59
N THR A 69 11.10 -2.18 -20.66
CA THR A 69 12.35 -2.59 -20.01
C THR A 69 13.53 -1.65 -20.30
N LEU A 70 13.77 -1.31 -21.55
CA LEU A 70 14.89 -0.43 -21.93
C LEU A 70 14.73 1.02 -21.48
N GLN A 71 13.51 1.46 -21.22
CA GLN A 71 13.21 2.83 -20.80
C GLN A 71 13.03 2.95 -19.28
N THR A 72 13.11 1.85 -18.56
CA THR A 72 12.94 1.85 -17.11
C THR A 72 14.19 2.42 -16.43
N ASP A 73 14.06 3.59 -15.82
CA ASP A 73 15.09 4.16 -14.95
C ASP A 73 15.22 3.29 -13.68
N MET A 74 16.46 2.89 -13.33
CA MET A 74 16.71 2.03 -12.17
C MET A 74 16.33 2.69 -10.85
N LYS A 75 16.38 4.01 -10.72
CA LYS A 75 15.85 4.71 -9.53
C LYS A 75 14.33 4.52 -9.40
N ARG A 76 13.61 4.47 -10.52
CA ARG A 76 12.17 4.17 -10.53
C ARG A 76 11.90 2.71 -10.23
N TYR A 77 12.71 1.81 -10.81
CA TYR A 77 12.66 0.38 -10.48
C TYR A 77 12.83 0.15 -8.98
N ASP A 78 13.91 0.66 -8.40
CA ASP A 78 14.22 0.53 -6.97
C ASP A 78 13.12 1.13 -6.10
N LEU A 79 12.59 2.30 -6.47
CA LEU A 79 11.49 2.93 -5.75
C LEU A 79 10.24 2.05 -5.72
N MET A 80 9.84 1.51 -6.88
CA MET A 80 8.66 0.64 -6.98
C MET A 80 8.83 -0.64 -6.15
N HIS A 81 9.99 -1.30 -6.26
CA HIS A 81 10.24 -2.53 -5.51
C HIS A 81 10.38 -2.30 -4.01
N ASN A 82 11.03 -1.20 -3.60
CA ASN A 82 11.17 -0.84 -2.19
C ASN A 82 9.82 -0.44 -1.55
N ILE A 83 8.93 0.22 -2.27
CA ILE A 83 7.62 0.60 -1.75
C ILE A 83 6.63 -0.57 -1.86
N ASN A 84 6.40 -1.09 -3.08
CA ASN A 84 5.33 -2.04 -3.32
C ASN A 84 5.64 -3.42 -2.71
N GLY A 85 6.81 -3.99 -2.99
CA GLY A 85 7.19 -5.31 -2.49
C GLY A 85 7.71 -5.28 -1.05
N ARG A 86 8.90 -4.70 -0.88
CA ARG A 86 9.57 -4.67 0.43
C ARG A 86 8.76 -3.94 1.49
N GLY A 87 8.19 -2.78 1.17
CA GLY A 87 7.40 -1.98 2.11
C GLY A 87 6.14 -2.72 2.58
N THR A 88 5.42 -3.39 1.66
CA THR A 88 4.27 -4.24 2.02
C THR A 88 4.65 -5.37 2.96
N PHE A 89 5.73 -6.09 2.64
CA PHE A 89 6.23 -7.17 3.51
C PHE A 89 6.61 -6.66 4.89
N LEU A 90 7.38 -5.58 4.95
CA LEU A 90 7.89 -5.01 6.20
C LEU A 90 6.78 -4.44 7.08
N THR A 91 5.83 -3.71 6.50
CA THR A 91 4.67 -3.19 7.24
C THR A 91 3.85 -4.33 7.83
N SER A 92 3.55 -5.34 7.03
CA SER A 92 2.83 -6.53 7.50
C SER A 92 3.59 -7.23 8.63
N LYS A 93 4.91 -7.47 8.45
CA LYS A 93 5.78 -8.09 9.46
C LYS A 93 5.70 -7.38 10.82
N LEU A 94 5.76 -6.04 10.81
CA LEU A 94 5.75 -5.25 12.05
C LEU A 94 4.34 -5.16 12.68
N CYS A 95 3.27 -5.29 11.90
CA CYS A 95 1.90 -5.33 12.40
C CYS A 95 1.49 -6.71 12.95
N ILE A 96 2.00 -7.81 12.40
CA ILE A 96 1.61 -9.19 12.75
C ILE A 96 1.63 -9.48 14.26
N PRO A 97 2.64 -9.11 15.05
CA PRO A 97 2.65 -9.39 16.50
C PRO A 97 1.48 -8.73 17.26
N HIS A 98 0.95 -7.62 16.73
CA HIS A 98 -0.18 -6.90 17.29
C HIS A 98 -1.50 -7.45 16.75
N LEU A 99 -1.57 -7.76 15.47
CA LEU A 99 -2.72 -8.42 14.83
C LEU A 99 -3.07 -9.75 15.51
N LEU A 100 -2.07 -10.55 15.90
CA LEU A 100 -2.29 -11.81 16.60
C LEU A 100 -2.95 -11.68 17.99
N LYS A 101 -3.08 -10.45 18.51
CA LYS A 101 -3.78 -10.14 19.77
C LYS A 101 -5.20 -9.62 19.54
N SER A 102 -5.58 -9.36 18.29
CA SER A 102 -6.89 -8.90 17.91
C SER A 102 -7.90 -10.04 17.83
N GLU A 103 -9.17 -9.72 18.06
CA GLU A 103 -10.28 -10.67 17.87
C GLU A 103 -10.66 -10.88 16.41
N ASN A 104 -10.34 -9.91 15.54
CA ASN A 104 -10.66 -9.98 14.10
C ASN A 104 -9.51 -9.43 13.24
N PRO A 105 -8.34 -10.10 13.25
CA PRO A 105 -7.15 -9.58 12.60
C PRO A 105 -7.17 -9.74 11.08
N HIS A 106 -6.82 -8.66 10.35
CA HIS A 106 -6.76 -8.67 8.90
C HIS A 106 -5.54 -7.94 8.35
N ILE A 107 -5.00 -8.45 7.23
CA ILE A 107 -4.07 -7.74 6.34
C ILE A 107 -4.75 -7.62 4.97
N LEU A 108 -4.85 -6.40 4.46
CA LEU A 108 -5.40 -6.11 3.14
C LEU A 108 -4.35 -5.44 2.27
N ASN A 109 -4.01 -6.07 1.14
CA ASN A 109 -3.08 -5.50 0.16
C ASN A 109 -3.86 -5.01 -1.07
N LEU A 110 -3.61 -3.77 -1.52
CA LEU A 110 -4.14 -3.26 -2.79
C LEU A 110 -3.27 -3.80 -3.92
N SER A 111 -3.56 -5.02 -4.38
CA SER A 111 -2.70 -5.73 -5.33
C SER A 111 -3.50 -6.60 -6.30
N PRO A 112 -3.00 -6.83 -7.54
CA PRO A 112 -3.71 -7.55 -8.59
C PRO A 112 -3.76 -9.06 -8.33
N PRO A 113 -4.66 -9.79 -9.01
CA PRO A 113 -4.57 -11.26 -9.08
C PRO A 113 -3.23 -11.68 -9.70
N LEU A 114 -2.73 -12.86 -9.30
CA LEU A 114 -1.52 -13.46 -9.87
C LEU A 114 -1.86 -14.18 -11.18
N ASP A 115 -2.02 -13.41 -12.23
CA ASP A 115 -2.20 -13.93 -13.59
C ASP A 115 -0.86 -13.86 -14.32
N MET A 116 -0.34 -15.03 -14.73
CA MET A 116 0.97 -15.17 -15.37
C MET A 116 0.92 -15.03 -16.89
N ASP A 117 -0.19 -14.58 -17.47
CA ASP A 117 -0.22 -14.28 -18.90
C ASP A 117 0.81 -13.19 -19.24
N PRO A 118 1.70 -13.41 -20.23
CA PRO A 118 2.69 -12.44 -20.66
C PRO A 118 2.14 -11.05 -21.00
N LEU A 119 0.87 -10.94 -21.35
CA LEU A 119 0.18 -9.69 -21.65
C LEU A 119 0.26 -8.70 -20.46
N TRP A 120 0.18 -9.20 -19.23
CA TRP A 120 0.24 -8.36 -18.02
C TRP A 120 1.64 -7.83 -17.70
N PHE A 121 2.67 -8.40 -18.31
CA PHE A 121 4.06 -7.99 -18.14
C PHE A 121 4.55 -7.10 -19.29
N GLN A 122 3.92 -7.22 -20.45
CA GLN A 122 4.31 -6.47 -21.65
C GLN A 122 4.16 -4.96 -21.42
N GLY A 123 5.21 -4.21 -21.65
CA GLY A 123 5.22 -2.74 -21.59
C GLY A 123 5.38 -2.13 -20.20
N SER A 124 5.23 -2.90 -19.12
CA SER A 124 5.38 -2.39 -17.74
C SER A 124 5.95 -3.44 -16.78
N LEU A 125 6.91 -4.22 -17.24
CA LEU A 125 7.48 -5.36 -16.52
C LEU A 125 7.87 -5.02 -15.07
N ALA A 126 8.64 -3.95 -14.87
CA ALA A 126 9.11 -3.56 -13.54
C ALA A 126 7.96 -3.24 -12.56
N TYR A 127 6.91 -2.56 -13.04
CA TYR A 127 5.74 -2.26 -12.23
C TYR A 127 4.92 -3.52 -11.92
N THR A 128 4.67 -4.35 -12.93
CA THR A 128 3.93 -5.61 -12.76
C THR A 128 4.62 -6.51 -11.73
N MET A 129 5.94 -6.69 -11.83
CA MET A 129 6.72 -7.45 -10.84
C MET A 129 6.57 -6.88 -9.43
N ALA A 130 6.68 -5.56 -9.28
CA ALA A 130 6.55 -4.91 -7.97
C ALA A 130 5.14 -5.07 -7.37
N LYS A 131 4.09 -5.02 -8.19
CA LYS A 131 2.70 -5.25 -7.76
C LYS A 131 2.42 -6.72 -7.46
N PHE A 132 2.95 -7.64 -8.25
CA PHE A 132 2.86 -9.09 -7.99
C PHE A 132 3.55 -9.48 -6.69
N ASN A 133 4.65 -8.81 -6.33
CA ASN A 133 5.29 -9.00 -5.03
C ASN A 133 4.32 -8.77 -3.86
N MET A 134 3.46 -7.75 -3.94
CA MET A 134 2.41 -7.53 -2.94
C MET A 134 1.42 -8.71 -2.87
N SER A 135 1.05 -9.26 -4.02
CA SER A 135 0.14 -10.41 -4.10
C SER A 135 0.78 -11.72 -3.64
N MET A 136 2.08 -11.89 -3.88
CA MET A 136 2.87 -13.01 -3.33
C MET A 136 2.95 -12.94 -1.80
N CYS A 137 3.05 -11.73 -1.21
CA CYS A 137 2.93 -11.55 0.23
C CYS A 137 1.56 -12.03 0.75
N VAL A 138 0.47 -11.74 0.04
CA VAL A 138 -0.86 -12.26 0.40
C VAL A 138 -0.87 -13.77 0.39
N LEU A 139 -0.41 -14.39 -0.70
CA LEU A 139 -0.40 -15.85 -0.85
C LEU A 139 0.39 -16.54 0.26
N GLY A 140 1.62 -16.06 0.52
CA GLY A 140 2.50 -16.64 1.54
C GLY A 140 1.97 -16.43 2.95
N MET A 141 1.62 -15.19 3.31
CA MET A 141 1.14 -14.87 4.66
C MET A 141 -0.23 -15.49 4.96
N ALA A 142 -1.12 -15.62 3.98
CA ALA A 142 -2.41 -16.31 4.15
C ALA A 142 -2.22 -17.78 4.52
N ALA A 143 -1.24 -18.45 3.95
CA ALA A 143 -0.90 -19.83 4.28
C ALA A 143 -0.21 -19.92 5.65
N GLU A 144 0.76 -19.05 5.92
CA GLU A 144 1.55 -19.03 7.17
C GLU A 144 0.70 -18.73 8.41
N TYR A 145 -0.29 -17.83 8.27
CA TYR A 145 -1.19 -17.41 9.36
C TYR A 145 -2.62 -17.94 9.20
N SER A 146 -2.79 -19.08 8.51
CA SER A 146 -4.09 -19.70 8.30
C SER A 146 -4.83 -19.94 9.63
N GLY A 147 -6.11 -19.55 9.69
CA GLY A 147 -6.93 -19.63 10.90
C GLY A 147 -6.60 -18.62 12.00
N LYS A 148 -5.61 -17.74 11.79
CA LYS A 148 -5.18 -16.74 12.78
C LYS A 148 -5.35 -15.31 12.27
N ILE A 149 -5.01 -15.02 11.03
CA ILE A 149 -5.12 -13.70 10.41
C ILE A 149 -5.74 -13.86 9.03
N GLY A 150 -6.77 -13.09 8.73
CA GLY A 150 -7.30 -12.97 7.37
C GLY A 150 -6.32 -12.16 6.52
N VAL A 151 -5.79 -12.74 5.43
CA VAL A 151 -4.87 -12.02 4.54
C VAL A 151 -5.44 -12.03 3.13
N ASN A 152 -5.73 -10.85 2.58
CA ASN A 152 -6.47 -10.72 1.33
C ASN A 152 -5.85 -9.66 0.42
N ALA A 153 -6.09 -9.82 -0.89
CA ALA A 153 -5.83 -8.81 -1.91
C ALA A 153 -7.14 -8.17 -2.36
N LEU A 154 -7.11 -6.87 -2.59
CA LEU A 154 -8.20 -6.13 -3.21
C LEU A 154 -7.71 -5.53 -4.53
N TRP A 155 -8.42 -5.85 -5.61
CA TRP A 155 -8.19 -5.29 -6.93
C TRP A 155 -9.49 -4.69 -7.49
N PRO A 156 -9.53 -3.37 -7.79
CA PRO A 156 -10.70 -2.75 -8.39
C PRO A 156 -10.99 -3.34 -9.78
N ARG A 157 -12.26 -3.57 -10.10
CA ARG A 157 -12.68 -4.05 -11.43
C ARG A 157 -12.65 -2.97 -12.51
N THR A 158 -12.58 -1.70 -12.10
CA THR A 158 -12.58 -0.54 -12.98
C THR A 158 -11.47 0.43 -12.59
N ALA A 159 -11.08 1.32 -13.51
CA ALA A 159 -10.18 2.42 -13.20
C ALA A 159 -10.85 3.35 -12.17
N ILE A 160 -10.16 3.61 -11.05
CA ILE A 160 -10.61 4.56 -10.04
C ILE A 160 -9.93 5.90 -10.30
N ARG A 161 -10.69 6.98 -10.30
CA ARG A 161 -10.18 8.35 -10.46
C ARG A 161 -9.30 8.72 -9.27
N THR A 162 -8.02 8.41 -9.37
CA THR A 162 -7.00 8.78 -8.38
C THR A 162 -6.05 9.80 -8.98
N ALA A 163 -5.28 10.47 -8.12
CA ALA A 163 -4.21 11.36 -8.57
C ALA A 163 -3.16 10.64 -9.43
N ALA A 164 -2.90 9.37 -9.20
CA ALA A 164 -2.01 8.55 -10.03
C ALA A 164 -2.57 8.38 -11.45
N VAL A 165 -3.85 8.07 -11.60
CA VAL A 165 -4.50 7.94 -12.90
C VAL A 165 -4.56 9.29 -13.61
N ALA A 166 -4.95 10.35 -12.91
CA ALA A 166 -5.05 11.69 -13.48
C ALA A 166 -3.69 12.27 -13.94
N ASN A 167 -2.59 11.96 -13.23
CA ASN A 167 -1.29 12.58 -13.46
C ASN A 167 -0.27 11.70 -14.18
N VAL A 168 -0.46 10.38 -14.22
CA VAL A 168 0.53 9.42 -14.74
C VAL A 168 -0.03 8.56 -15.88
N LEU A 169 -1.31 8.22 -15.86
CA LEU A 169 -1.91 7.22 -16.76
C LEU A 169 -2.72 7.80 -17.91
N GLY A 170 -2.55 9.06 -18.28
CA GLY A 170 -3.19 9.65 -19.48
C GLY A 170 -4.41 10.53 -19.19
N GLY A 171 -4.71 10.83 -17.93
CA GLY A 171 -5.72 11.84 -17.59
C GLY A 171 -7.17 11.41 -17.80
N GLN A 172 -8.01 12.36 -18.22
CA GLN A 172 -9.47 12.18 -18.28
C GLN A 172 -9.97 11.18 -19.35
N GLU A 173 -9.12 10.75 -20.27
CA GLU A 173 -9.50 9.82 -21.35
C GLU A 173 -9.57 8.34 -20.90
N MET A 174 -9.24 8.05 -19.66
CA MET A 174 -9.23 6.68 -19.11
C MET A 174 -10.43 6.33 -18.20
N TYR A 175 -11.45 7.19 -18.16
CA TYR A 175 -12.64 6.97 -17.33
C TYR A 175 -13.89 6.73 -18.17
#